data_54de328b9e45040f74e56fd838af2fba
#
_entry.id   54de328b9e45040f74e56fd838af2fba
#
_cell.length_a   1.000
_cell.length_b   1.000
_cell.length_c   1.000
_cell.angle_alpha   90.00
_cell.angle_beta   90.00
_cell.angle_gamma   90.00
#
_symmetry.space_group_name_H-M   'P 1'
#
loop_
_entity.id
_entity.type
_entity.pdbx_description
1 polymer ?
#
loop_
_entity_poly.entity_id
_entity_poly.type
_entity_poly.pdbx_seq_one_letter_code
_entity_poly.pdbx_strand_id
1 'polypeptide(L)'
;QSSAGGWFATIPADAITPPGAAYYIVGTTADGEVAHFASAAAPQPIRIEPTLVDRLEQLDDARLDGRRESVSLDLDGHDFGNRYGNLDAFLRAELRWTHRVSRTLHSVGFGFGSIWGRTPDSDGAFAEEQVALGRYGIAEVRVRAHPSVFIDGRLALGVSDEGFLRGGGGAITLGKPWRSNVSMGADMLDDLGPTAFVRLQWDTAWPVLMGASIVRTDLPDAQVSANGLYIKYDLGYRVNPTLSVRGAVSYGSRDGAGRFGGGVGVQTDF
;
A
#
# COMPACT_ATOMS: atom_id res chain seq x y z
N GLN A 1 -7.00 11.87 -46.55
CA GLN A 1 -7.33 10.61 -47.26
C GLN A 1 -8.79 10.67 -47.71
N SER A 2 -9.08 10.25 -48.93
CA SER A 2 -10.46 10.16 -49.44
C SER A 2 -10.95 8.71 -49.37
N SER A 3 -12.19 8.52 -48.98
CA SER A 3 -12.88 7.23 -49.06
C SER A 3 -14.09 7.36 -49.98
N ALA A 4 -14.72 6.25 -50.39
CA ALA A 4 -15.82 6.20 -51.36
C ALA A 4 -17.08 7.05 -51.01
N GLY A 5 -17.06 7.82 -49.97
CA GLY A 5 -18.16 8.67 -49.51
C GLY A 5 -17.74 9.95 -48.78
N GLY A 6 -16.44 10.29 -48.74
CA GLY A 6 -16.02 11.51 -48.05
C GLY A 6 -14.53 11.59 -47.77
N TRP A 7 -14.16 12.67 -47.12
CA TRP A 7 -12.79 12.91 -46.61
C TRP A 7 -12.74 12.66 -45.14
N PHE A 8 -11.65 12.05 -44.65
CA PHE A 8 -11.38 11.92 -43.23
C PHE A 8 -9.96 12.34 -42.91
N ALA A 9 -9.77 12.87 -41.70
CA ALA A 9 -8.48 13.15 -41.14
C ALA A 9 -8.43 12.60 -39.69
N THR A 10 -7.27 12.05 -39.31
CA THR A 10 -7.03 11.60 -37.95
C THR A 10 -6.21 12.69 -37.27
N ILE A 11 -6.69 13.16 -36.12
CA ILE A 11 -5.91 14.05 -35.25
C ILE A 11 -5.06 13.15 -34.37
N PRO A 12 -3.72 13.30 -34.41
CA PRO A 12 -2.83 12.53 -33.50
C PRO A 12 -3.18 12.76 -32.04
N ALA A 13 -3.07 11.72 -31.21
CA ALA A 13 -3.45 11.80 -29.81
C ALA A 13 -2.59 12.80 -28.99
N ASP A 14 -1.33 12.99 -29.39
CA ASP A 14 -0.40 13.95 -28.81
C ASP A 14 -0.73 15.43 -29.15
N ALA A 15 -1.50 15.65 -30.22
CA ALA A 15 -2.00 16.98 -30.57
C ALA A 15 -3.27 17.37 -29.77
N ILE A 16 -3.84 16.43 -29.00
CA ILE A 16 -5.07 16.65 -28.24
C ILE A 16 -4.72 16.64 -26.75
N THR A 17 -4.69 17.83 -26.14
CA THR A 17 -4.42 17.98 -24.70
C THR A 17 -5.66 18.51 -23.98
N PRO A 18 -5.93 18.09 -22.72
CA PRO A 18 -7.00 18.66 -21.92
C PRO A 18 -6.84 20.19 -21.76
N PRO A 19 -7.93 20.96 -21.77
CA PRO A 19 -9.34 20.56 -21.66
C PRO A 19 -10.00 20.18 -22.99
N GLY A 20 -9.29 20.16 -24.10
CA GLY A 20 -9.81 19.79 -25.40
C GLY A 20 -9.00 20.36 -26.55
N ALA A 21 -9.46 20.15 -27.74
CA ALA A 21 -8.96 20.74 -28.99
C ALA A 21 -10.09 21.52 -29.69
N ALA A 22 -9.72 22.41 -30.56
CA ALA A 22 -10.68 23.06 -31.41
C ALA A 22 -10.24 22.90 -32.89
N TYR A 23 -11.17 22.70 -33.79
CA TYR A 23 -10.87 22.50 -35.18
C TYR A 23 -11.82 23.30 -36.06
N TYR A 24 -11.38 23.57 -37.27
CA TYR A 24 -12.19 24.04 -38.39
C TYR A 24 -11.71 23.39 -39.69
N ILE A 25 -12.57 23.32 -40.67
CA ILE A 25 -12.29 22.69 -41.96
C ILE A 25 -12.27 23.76 -43.03
N VAL A 26 -11.18 23.82 -43.78
CA VAL A 26 -10.99 24.73 -44.92
C VAL A 26 -10.80 23.90 -46.17
N GLY A 27 -11.50 24.25 -47.20
CA GLY A 27 -11.26 23.78 -48.57
C GLY A 27 -10.45 24.81 -49.34
N THR A 28 -9.43 24.38 -50.07
CA THR A 28 -8.65 25.25 -50.94
C THR A 28 -9.15 25.10 -52.37
N THR A 29 -9.61 26.21 -52.96
CA THR A 29 -10.02 26.28 -54.36
C THR A 29 -9.03 27.14 -55.15
N ALA A 30 -9.20 27.22 -56.47
CA ALA A 30 -8.36 28.06 -57.33
C ALA A 30 -8.46 29.57 -56.98
N ASP A 31 -9.57 29.98 -56.36
CA ASP A 31 -9.85 31.36 -55.96
C ASP A 31 -9.49 31.68 -54.50
N GLY A 32 -8.94 30.69 -53.77
CA GLY A 32 -8.50 30.83 -52.38
C GLY A 32 -9.11 29.83 -51.41
N GLU A 33 -8.94 30.11 -50.12
CA GLU A 33 -9.46 29.28 -49.03
C GLU A 33 -10.92 29.62 -48.73
N VAL A 34 -11.75 28.59 -48.64
CA VAL A 34 -13.17 28.68 -48.27
C VAL A 34 -13.40 27.81 -47.01
N ALA A 35 -13.92 28.41 -45.98
CA ALA A 35 -14.28 27.68 -44.77
C ALA A 35 -15.51 26.78 -45.03
N HIS A 36 -15.35 25.46 -44.86
CA HIS A 36 -16.44 24.50 -45.04
C HIS A 36 -17.17 24.17 -43.75
N PHE A 37 -16.46 24.25 -42.59
CA PHE A 37 -17.04 23.99 -41.31
C PHE A 37 -16.28 24.76 -40.23
N ALA A 38 -16.98 25.57 -39.45
CA ALA A 38 -16.41 26.49 -38.47
C ALA A 38 -15.44 27.50 -39.13
N SER A 39 -14.64 28.22 -38.37
CA SER A 39 -13.62 29.14 -38.86
C SER A 39 -12.50 29.31 -37.83
N ALA A 40 -11.38 29.87 -38.24
CA ALA A 40 -10.28 30.21 -37.32
C ALA A 40 -10.72 31.17 -36.21
N ALA A 41 -11.69 32.05 -36.45
CA ALA A 41 -12.25 32.98 -35.46
C ALA A 41 -13.32 32.33 -34.54
N ALA A 42 -13.96 31.24 -35.02
CA ALA A 42 -14.99 30.51 -34.29
C ALA A 42 -14.82 28.98 -34.53
N PRO A 43 -13.77 28.37 -33.99
CA PRO A 43 -13.50 26.96 -34.20
C PRO A 43 -14.48 26.08 -33.42
N GLN A 44 -14.72 24.87 -33.94
CA GLN A 44 -15.56 23.87 -33.29
C GLN A 44 -14.78 23.20 -32.15
N PRO A 45 -15.24 23.29 -30.90
CA PRO A 45 -14.55 22.65 -29.80
C PRO A 45 -14.82 21.14 -29.73
N ILE A 46 -13.78 20.35 -29.51
CA ILE A 46 -13.84 18.94 -29.11
C ILE A 46 -13.57 18.91 -27.64
N ARG A 47 -14.55 18.56 -26.83
CA ARG A 47 -14.35 18.35 -25.39
C ARG A 47 -13.81 16.93 -25.15
N ILE A 48 -12.74 16.86 -24.40
CA ILE A 48 -12.21 15.59 -23.91
C ILE A 48 -12.86 15.35 -22.55
N GLU A 49 -13.70 14.33 -22.48
CA GLU A 49 -14.21 13.87 -21.20
C GLU A 49 -13.14 12.99 -20.53
N PRO A 50 -12.68 13.35 -19.31
CA PRO A 50 -11.71 12.53 -18.61
C PRO A 50 -12.30 11.16 -18.32
N THR A 51 -11.51 10.12 -18.52
CA THR A 51 -11.88 8.75 -18.16
C THR A 51 -12.05 8.62 -16.66
N LEU A 52 -12.62 7.51 -16.18
CA LEU A 52 -12.68 7.25 -14.75
C LEU A 52 -11.29 7.24 -14.10
N VAL A 53 -10.29 6.71 -14.80
CA VAL A 53 -8.90 6.67 -14.34
C VAL A 53 -8.33 8.09 -14.17
N ASP A 54 -8.54 8.97 -15.18
CA ASP A 54 -8.07 10.36 -15.13
C ASP A 54 -8.74 11.13 -13.98
N ARG A 55 -10.04 10.92 -13.77
CA ARG A 55 -10.76 11.54 -12.62
C ARG A 55 -10.22 11.07 -11.27
N LEU A 56 -9.92 9.79 -11.15
CA LEU A 56 -9.34 9.23 -9.91
C LEU A 56 -7.91 9.73 -9.68
N GLU A 57 -7.11 9.85 -10.74
CA GLU A 57 -5.77 10.44 -10.67
C GLU A 57 -5.83 11.90 -10.20
N GLN A 58 -6.71 12.72 -10.82
CA GLN A 58 -6.92 14.12 -10.42
C GLN A 58 -7.35 14.25 -8.95
N LEU A 59 -8.24 13.36 -8.47
CA LEU A 59 -8.66 13.37 -7.06
C LEU A 59 -7.52 12.98 -6.12
N ASP A 60 -6.66 12.04 -6.52
CA ASP A 60 -5.50 11.66 -5.73
C ASP A 60 -4.44 12.77 -5.72
N ASP A 61 -4.16 13.40 -6.86
CA ASP A 61 -3.22 14.51 -6.97
C ASP A 61 -3.68 15.71 -6.12
N ALA A 62 -4.96 16.06 -6.19
CA ALA A 62 -5.53 17.11 -5.34
C ALA A 62 -5.42 16.78 -3.84
N ARG A 63 -5.60 15.51 -3.45
CA ARG A 63 -5.45 15.05 -2.06
C ARG A 63 -3.99 15.08 -1.61
N LEU A 64 -3.08 14.71 -2.48
CA LEU A 64 -1.65 14.64 -2.19
C LEU A 64 -0.97 16.00 -2.27
N ASP A 65 -1.59 16.96 -2.94
CA ASP A 65 -1.02 18.30 -3.14
C ASP A 65 0.39 18.21 -3.77
N GLY A 66 0.55 17.36 -4.77
CA GLY A 66 1.80 17.08 -5.49
C GLY A 66 2.78 16.14 -4.77
N ARG A 67 2.51 15.77 -3.51
CA ARG A 67 3.39 14.87 -2.74
C ARG A 67 3.17 13.42 -3.15
N ARG A 68 4.02 12.91 -4.02
CA ARG A 68 3.92 11.53 -4.52
C ARG A 68 4.83 10.55 -3.79
N GLU A 69 5.76 11.07 -3.02
CA GLU A 69 6.71 10.25 -2.25
C GLU A 69 6.29 10.15 -0.79
N SER A 70 6.57 9.02 -0.18
CA SER A 70 6.51 8.90 1.27
C SER A 70 7.59 7.98 1.81
N VAL A 71 8.04 8.31 3.01
CA VAL A 71 8.91 7.43 3.82
C VAL A 71 8.19 7.13 5.11
N SER A 72 8.13 5.85 5.49
CA SER A 72 7.59 5.40 6.76
C SER A 72 8.58 4.54 7.52
N LEU A 73 8.59 4.69 8.83
CA LEU A 73 9.24 3.79 9.78
C LEU A 73 8.16 3.23 10.70
N ASP A 74 8.06 1.92 10.76
CA ASP A 74 7.14 1.19 11.61
C ASP A 74 7.91 0.25 12.54
N LEU A 75 7.60 0.30 13.84
CA LEU A 75 8.05 -0.63 14.86
C LEU A 75 6.83 -1.33 15.43
N ASP A 76 6.85 -2.64 15.50
CA ASP A 76 5.76 -3.47 16.01
C ASP A 76 6.30 -4.69 16.73
N GLY A 77 5.71 -5.04 17.86
CA GLY A 77 6.13 -6.20 18.61
C GLY A 77 5.05 -6.72 19.55
N HIS A 78 5.20 -7.97 19.93
CA HIS A 78 4.31 -8.62 20.88
C HIS A 78 5.09 -9.55 21.80
N ASP A 79 4.77 -9.49 23.08
CA ASP A 79 5.25 -10.42 24.10
C ASP A 79 4.16 -11.46 24.35
N PHE A 80 4.43 -12.72 24.01
CA PHE A 80 3.53 -13.84 24.32
C PHE A 80 3.78 -14.44 25.70
N GLY A 81 4.76 -13.91 26.45
CA GLY A 81 5.13 -14.35 27.77
C GLY A 81 6.17 -15.48 27.76
N ASN A 82 6.14 -16.31 28.78
CA ASN A 82 7.05 -17.45 28.89
C ASN A 82 6.33 -18.73 28.47
N ARG A 83 6.91 -19.44 27.51
CA ARG A 83 6.54 -20.78 27.11
C ARG A 83 7.63 -21.76 27.54
N TYR A 84 7.24 -22.82 28.24
CA TYR A 84 8.19 -23.83 28.73
C TYR A 84 9.39 -23.26 29.51
N GLY A 85 9.21 -22.11 30.18
CA GLY A 85 10.28 -21.42 30.91
C GLY A 85 11.10 -20.42 30.11
N ASN A 86 10.92 -20.36 28.78
CA ASN A 86 11.64 -19.49 27.86
C ASN A 86 10.79 -18.31 27.40
N LEU A 87 11.43 -17.19 27.10
CA LEU A 87 10.75 -16.00 26.58
C LEU A 87 10.22 -16.28 25.15
N ASP A 88 9.00 -15.84 24.90
CA ASP A 88 8.36 -15.90 23.56
C ASP A 88 7.87 -14.50 23.18
N ALA A 89 8.66 -13.79 22.37
CA ALA A 89 8.40 -12.42 21.99
C ALA A 89 9.10 -12.07 20.69
N PHE A 90 8.57 -11.08 19.98
CA PHE A 90 9.25 -10.52 18.79
C PHE A 90 9.13 -9.00 18.72
N LEU A 91 10.06 -8.40 17.99
CA LEU A 91 10.04 -7.01 17.53
C LEU A 91 10.34 -6.99 16.04
N ARG A 92 9.50 -6.31 15.26
CA ARG A 92 9.68 -6.06 13.83
C ARG A 92 9.85 -4.57 13.60
N ALA A 93 10.87 -4.20 12.82
CA ALA A 93 11.11 -2.84 12.37
C ALA A 93 11.11 -2.81 10.84
N GLU A 94 10.41 -1.87 10.23
CA GLU A 94 10.39 -1.69 8.77
C GLU A 94 10.50 -0.22 8.40
N LEU A 95 11.48 0.08 7.55
CA LEU A 95 11.63 1.36 6.87
C LEU A 95 11.20 1.18 5.42
N ARG A 96 10.23 1.97 4.95
CA ARG A 96 9.68 1.89 3.59
C ARG A 96 9.65 3.24 2.92
N TRP A 97 10.03 3.25 1.67
CA TRP A 97 9.80 4.34 0.72
C TRP A 97 8.71 3.91 -0.27
N THR A 98 7.80 4.81 -0.60
CA THR A 98 6.69 4.54 -1.53
C THR A 98 6.53 5.70 -2.51
N HIS A 99 6.46 5.36 -3.80
CA HIS A 99 6.10 6.27 -4.88
C HIS A 99 4.66 6.03 -5.34
N ARG A 100 3.84 7.08 -5.39
CA ARG A 100 2.43 7.02 -5.78
C ARG A 100 2.27 7.40 -7.25
N VAL A 101 1.88 6.45 -8.08
CA VAL A 101 1.59 6.63 -9.50
C VAL A 101 0.16 7.13 -9.71
N SER A 102 -0.75 6.78 -8.79
CA SER A 102 -2.17 7.20 -8.72
C SER A 102 -3.09 6.70 -9.84
N ARG A 103 -2.62 5.78 -10.68
CA ARG A 103 -3.39 5.13 -11.76
C ARG A 103 -3.80 3.71 -11.37
N THR A 104 -3.97 2.83 -12.35
CA THR A 104 -4.20 1.38 -12.12
C THR A 104 -3.04 0.78 -11.32
N LEU A 105 -1.80 1.02 -11.71
CA LEU A 105 -0.66 0.88 -10.82
C LEU A 105 -0.70 2.06 -9.85
N HIS A 106 -1.18 1.82 -8.61
CA HIS A 106 -1.43 2.90 -7.67
C HIS A 106 -0.17 3.37 -6.97
N SER A 107 0.68 2.43 -6.56
CA SER A 107 1.99 2.76 -5.98
C SER A 107 2.99 1.60 -6.12
N VAL A 108 4.26 1.94 -6.04
CA VAL A 108 5.38 1.03 -5.88
C VAL A 108 6.17 1.43 -4.64
N GLY A 109 6.77 0.46 -3.96
CA GLY A 109 7.52 0.71 -2.75
C GLY A 109 8.74 -0.19 -2.63
N PHE A 110 9.73 0.31 -1.89
CA PHE A 110 10.93 -0.42 -1.51
C PHE A 110 11.21 -0.16 -0.04
N GLY A 111 11.88 -1.10 0.61
CA GLY A 111 12.21 -0.91 2.00
C GLY A 111 13.17 -1.94 2.54
N PHE A 112 13.40 -1.79 3.85
CA PHE A 112 14.20 -2.72 4.62
C PHE A 112 13.45 -3.07 5.90
N GLY A 113 13.53 -4.35 6.28
CA GLY A 113 12.94 -4.84 7.50
C GLY A 113 13.95 -5.61 8.33
N SER A 114 13.69 -5.66 9.62
CA SER A 114 14.38 -6.53 10.55
C SER A 114 13.39 -7.08 11.58
N ILE A 115 13.58 -8.34 11.93
CA ILE A 115 12.85 -9.02 13.00
C ILE A 115 13.87 -9.52 13.99
N TRP A 116 13.59 -9.28 15.27
CA TRP A 116 14.31 -9.84 16.41
C TRP A 116 13.31 -10.54 17.29
N GLY A 117 13.62 -11.74 17.71
CA GLY A 117 12.73 -12.47 18.59
C GLY A 117 13.44 -13.51 19.43
N ARG A 118 12.70 -14.03 20.39
CA ARG A 118 13.06 -15.17 21.21
C ARG A 118 11.85 -16.08 21.29
N THR A 119 12.09 -17.35 21.20
CA THR A 119 11.04 -18.37 21.29
C THR A 119 11.66 -19.69 21.79
N PRO A 120 10.89 -20.60 22.40
CA PRO A 120 11.35 -21.97 22.62
C PRO A 120 11.65 -22.67 21.29
N ASP A 121 12.73 -23.44 21.20
CA ASP A 121 13.13 -24.23 20.06
C ASP A 121 12.24 -25.46 19.79
N SER A 122 11.52 -25.89 20.84
CA SER A 122 10.66 -27.08 20.81
C SER A 122 9.50 -26.94 21.81
N ASP A 123 8.54 -27.85 21.71
CA ASP A 123 7.47 -27.96 22.69
C ASP A 123 7.86 -28.90 23.84
N GLY A 124 7.73 -28.41 25.08
CA GLY A 124 7.88 -29.24 26.26
C GLY A 124 8.89 -28.74 27.29
N ALA A 125 9.09 -29.58 28.33
CA ALA A 125 9.87 -29.19 29.49
C ALA A 125 11.40 -29.11 29.26
N PHE A 126 11.88 -29.55 28.12
CA PHE A 126 13.29 -29.52 27.72
C PHE A 126 13.59 -28.51 26.66
N ALA A 127 12.62 -27.64 26.34
CA ALA A 127 12.80 -26.56 25.38
C ALA A 127 13.90 -25.59 25.82
N GLU A 128 14.77 -25.23 24.90
CA GLU A 128 15.78 -24.19 25.10
C GLU A 128 15.34 -22.87 24.44
N GLU A 129 15.85 -21.74 24.93
CA GLU A 129 15.57 -20.44 24.33
C GLU A 129 16.36 -20.29 23.03
N GLN A 130 15.65 -20.07 21.93
CA GLN A 130 16.20 -19.76 20.63
C GLN A 130 16.05 -18.27 20.35
N VAL A 131 17.09 -17.65 19.78
CA VAL A 131 17.06 -16.29 19.27
C VAL A 131 16.84 -16.34 17.78
N ALA A 132 15.82 -15.66 17.29
CA ALA A 132 15.54 -15.53 15.88
C ALA A 132 15.88 -14.11 15.39
N LEU A 133 16.64 -14.02 14.32
CA LEU A 133 17.03 -12.76 13.70
C LEU A 133 16.83 -12.84 12.18
N GLY A 134 16.13 -11.86 11.62
CA GLY A 134 15.99 -11.71 10.17
C GLY A 134 16.22 -10.27 9.73
N ARG A 135 16.91 -10.11 8.60
CA ARG A 135 17.08 -8.81 7.93
C ARG A 135 16.77 -8.97 6.45
N TYR A 136 15.90 -8.13 5.92
CA TYR A 136 15.41 -8.30 4.56
C TYR A 136 15.15 -6.96 3.85
N GLY A 137 15.35 -6.97 2.54
CA GLY A 137 14.85 -5.95 1.63
C GLY A 137 13.41 -6.28 1.23
N ILE A 138 12.63 -5.25 0.94
CA ILE A 138 11.21 -5.35 0.59
C ILE A 138 10.98 -4.67 -0.75
N ALA A 139 10.17 -5.30 -1.61
CA ALA A 139 9.56 -4.68 -2.78
C ALA A 139 8.05 -4.82 -2.69
N GLU A 140 7.33 -3.73 -2.90
CA GLU A 140 5.87 -3.68 -2.78
C GLU A 140 5.24 -3.06 -4.02
N VAL A 141 4.08 -3.56 -4.39
CA VAL A 141 3.26 -3.00 -5.46
C VAL A 141 1.81 -2.94 -5.00
N ARG A 142 1.14 -1.83 -5.27
CA ARG A 142 -0.30 -1.68 -5.07
C ARG A 142 -0.99 -1.41 -6.39
N VAL A 143 -2.00 -2.21 -6.70
CA VAL A 143 -2.84 -2.09 -7.89
C VAL A 143 -4.23 -1.65 -7.46
N ARG A 144 -4.79 -0.66 -8.14
CA ARG A 144 -6.19 -0.27 -8.02
C ARG A 144 -7.02 -1.08 -9.02
N ALA A 145 -7.66 -2.14 -8.54
CA ALA A 145 -8.54 -2.98 -9.37
C ALA A 145 -9.93 -2.33 -9.58
N HIS A 146 -10.38 -1.50 -8.65
CA HIS A 146 -11.63 -0.74 -8.67
C HIS A 146 -11.45 0.56 -7.87
N PRO A 147 -12.26 1.62 -8.03
CA PRO A 147 -12.17 2.85 -7.23
C PRO A 147 -12.13 2.64 -5.70
N SER A 148 -12.66 1.52 -5.23
CA SER A 148 -12.67 1.13 -3.81
C SER A 148 -12.08 -0.25 -3.53
N VAL A 149 -11.31 -0.84 -4.46
CA VAL A 149 -10.64 -2.13 -4.28
C VAL A 149 -9.17 -2.00 -4.67
N PHE A 150 -8.29 -2.28 -3.73
CA PHE A 150 -6.85 -2.25 -3.93
C PHE A 150 -6.27 -3.63 -3.60
N ILE A 151 -5.30 -4.05 -4.38
CA ILE A 151 -4.59 -5.31 -4.22
C ILE A 151 -3.12 -4.97 -4.01
N ASP A 152 -2.56 -5.43 -2.92
CA ASP A 152 -1.16 -5.28 -2.58
C ASP A 152 -0.43 -6.59 -2.83
N GLY A 153 0.76 -6.50 -3.41
CA GLY A 153 1.72 -7.58 -3.50
C GLY A 153 3.03 -7.17 -2.83
N ARG A 154 3.68 -8.10 -2.18
CA ARG A 154 4.94 -7.89 -1.46
C ARG A 154 5.89 -9.05 -1.71
N LEU A 155 7.16 -8.73 -1.91
CA LEU A 155 8.28 -9.67 -1.94
C LEU A 155 9.31 -9.24 -0.91
N ALA A 156 9.96 -10.21 -0.27
CA ALA A 156 11.04 -9.98 0.67
C ALA A 156 12.19 -10.95 0.39
N LEU A 157 13.42 -10.43 0.44
CA LEU A 157 14.65 -11.21 0.29
C LEU A 157 15.69 -10.71 1.30
N GLY A 158 16.39 -11.64 1.94
CA GLY A 158 17.32 -11.27 3.00
C GLY A 158 18.15 -12.41 3.55
N VAL A 159 18.47 -12.28 4.82
CA VAL A 159 19.22 -13.28 5.59
C VAL A 159 18.61 -13.44 6.97
N SER A 160 18.60 -14.67 7.47
CA SER A 160 18.25 -15.06 8.84
C SER A 160 19.44 -15.76 9.50
N ASP A 161 19.28 -16.17 10.73
CA ASP A 161 20.25 -17.01 11.44
C ASP A 161 20.39 -18.39 10.77
N GLU A 162 19.37 -18.85 10.07
CA GLU A 162 19.35 -20.12 9.32
C GLU A 162 19.93 -19.99 7.91
N GLY A 163 20.13 -18.77 7.39
CA GLY A 163 20.72 -18.53 6.08
C GLY A 163 19.96 -17.53 5.20
N PHE A 164 19.68 -17.93 3.95
CA PHE A 164 19.00 -17.06 2.99
C PHE A 164 17.50 -17.03 3.28
N LEU A 165 17.01 -15.83 3.61
CA LEU A 165 15.61 -15.56 3.90
C LEU A 165 14.89 -15.08 2.62
N ARG A 166 13.80 -15.71 2.29
CA ARG A 166 12.86 -15.27 1.26
C ARG A 166 11.46 -15.18 1.83
N GLY A 167 10.66 -14.36 1.22
CA GLY A 167 9.28 -14.22 1.66
C GLY A 167 8.43 -13.46 0.65
N GLY A 168 7.17 -13.42 0.93
CA GLY A 168 6.20 -12.71 0.12
C GLY A 168 4.84 -12.66 0.79
N GLY A 169 3.99 -11.84 0.24
CA GLY A 169 2.66 -11.69 0.77
C GLY A 169 1.78 -10.86 -0.11
N GLY A 170 0.57 -10.65 0.37
CA GLY A 170 -0.39 -9.79 -0.30
C GLY A 170 -1.55 -9.43 0.59
N ALA A 171 -2.27 -8.40 0.18
CA ALA A 171 -3.46 -7.95 0.86
C ALA A 171 -4.51 -7.44 -0.12
N ILE A 172 -5.76 -7.49 0.29
CA ILE A 172 -6.88 -6.86 -0.39
C ILE A 172 -7.45 -5.80 0.54
N THR A 173 -7.63 -4.59 0.04
CA THR A 173 -8.24 -3.48 0.75
C THR A 173 -9.55 -3.09 0.07
N LEU A 174 -10.64 -3.12 0.83
CA LEU A 174 -11.98 -2.68 0.43
C LEU A 174 -12.25 -1.32 1.08
N GLY A 175 -12.48 -0.32 0.26
CA GLY A 175 -12.52 1.09 0.68
C GLY A 175 -11.31 1.86 0.19
N LYS A 176 -11.12 3.06 0.72
CA LYS A 176 -9.95 3.90 0.35
C LYS A 176 -8.86 3.72 1.40
N PRO A 177 -7.60 3.41 1.01
CA PRO A 177 -6.50 3.17 1.95
C PRO A 177 -6.24 4.33 2.94
N TRP A 178 -6.63 5.55 2.56
CA TRP A 178 -6.47 6.77 3.38
C TRP A 178 -7.75 7.21 4.12
N ARG A 179 -8.80 6.41 4.09
CA ARG A 179 -10.08 6.63 4.79
C ARG A 179 -10.56 5.33 5.44
N SER A 180 -11.85 5.26 5.73
CA SER A 180 -12.47 4.03 6.22
C SER A 180 -12.32 2.91 5.21
N ASN A 181 -11.78 1.79 5.65
CA ASN A 181 -11.57 0.60 4.83
C ASN A 181 -11.49 -0.67 5.69
N VAL A 182 -11.67 -1.80 5.02
CA VAL A 182 -11.36 -3.12 5.56
C VAL A 182 -10.23 -3.70 4.72
N SER A 183 -9.18 -4.18 5.34
CA SER A 183 -8.10 -4.89 4.67
C SER A 183 -7.89 -6.27 5.28
N MET A 184 -7.53 -7.23 4.45
CA MET A 184 -7.14 -8.56 4.86
C MET A 184 -5.94 -8.99 4.04
N GLY A 185 -5.02 -9.69 4.68
CA GLY A 185 -3.81 -10.12 4.01
C GLY A 185 -3.02 -11.12 4.81
N ALA A 186 -1.98 -11.61 4.17
CA ALA A 186 -0.98 -12.46 4.78
C ALA A 186 0.39 -12.20 4.16
N ASP A 187 1.42 -12.36 4.94
CA ASP A 187 2.82 -12.44 4.50
C ASP A 187 3.49 -13.65 5.18
N MET A 188 4.49 -14.17 4.51
CA MET A 188 5.32 -15.26 4.99
C MET A 188 6.78 -14.89 4.80
N LEU A 189 7.58 -15.13 5.80
CA LEU A 189 9.03 -15.12 5.74
C LEU A 189 9.50 -16.51 6.14
N ASP A 190 10.17 -17.23 5.24
CA ASP A 190 10.41 -18.70 5.33
C ASP A 190 10.75 -19.16 6.75
N ASP A 191 11.86 -18.71 7.31
CA ASP A 191 12.35 -19.18 8.60
C ASP A 191 11.65 -18.51 9.79
N LEU A 192 11.05 -17.33 9.58
CA LEU A 192 10.46 -16.52 10.64
C LEU A 192 8.96 -16.74 10.83
N GLY A 193 8.31 -17.33 9.84
CA GLY A 193 6.91 -17.74 9.90
C GLY A 193 5.90 -16.77 9.25
N PRO A 194 4.68 -17.28 9.05
CA PRO A 194 3.59 -16.52 8.46
C PRO A 194 2.97 -15.53 9.45
N THR A 195 2.40 -14.47 8.88
CA THR A 195 1.51 -13.54 9.56
C THR A 195 0.28 -13.31 8.70
N ALA A 196 -0.91 -13.43 9.27
CA ALA A 196 -2.16 -13.10 8.61
C ALA A 196 -2.97 -12.11 9.43
N PHE A 197 -3.70 -11.22 8.79
CA PHE A 197 -4.47 -10.20 9.49
C PHE A 197 -5.78 -9.87 8.80
N VAL A 198 -6.73 -9.42 9.60
CA VAL A 198 -7.89 -8.65 9.16
C VAL A 198 -7.87 -7.34 9.93
N ARG A 199 -7.95 -6.23 9.22
CA ARG A 199 -7.90 -4.88 9.79
C ARG A 199 -9.11 -4.06 9.35
N LEU A 200 -9.73 -3.40 10.28
CA LEU A 200 -10.68 -2.32 10.07
C LEU A 200 -10.00 -1.00 10.40
N GLN A 201 -10.02 -0.07 9.46
CA GLN A 201 -9.63 1.31 9.68
C GLN A 201 -10.85 2.20 9.50
N TRP A 202 -11.01 3.18 10.36
CA TRP A 202 -12.06 4.19 10.22
C TRP A 202 -11.49 5.58 10.38
N ASP A 203 -11.99 6.45 9.51
CA ASP A 203 -11.69 7.87 9.52
C ASP A 203 -12.60 8.52 10.58
N THR A 204 -11.98 9.19 11.54
CA THR A 204 -12.69 9.94 12.57
C THR A 204 -12.68 11.43 12.20
N ALA A 205 -12.89 12.29 13.15
CA ALA A 205 -12.70 13.71 12.94
C ALA A 205 -11.21 14.00 12.73
N TRP A 206 -10.89 14.67 11.61
CA TRP A 206 -9.53 15.16 11.34
C TRP A 206 -8.93 15.82 12.59
N PRO A 207 -7.69 15.53 12.96
CA PRO A 207 -6.62 14.82 12.23
C PRO A 207 -6.40 13.34 12.69
N VAL A 208 -7.38 12.70 13.25
CA VAL A 208 -7.25 11.38 13.90
C VAL A 208 -7.74 10.27 13.00
N LEU A 209 -6.97 9.19 12.93
CA LEU A 209 -7.32 7.91 12.29
C LEU A 209 -7.29 6.80 13.35
N MET A 210 -8.24 5.89 13.31
CA MET A 210 -8.29 4.76 14.23
C MET A 210 -8.27 3.45 13.44
N GLY A 211 -7.70 2.41 14.03
CA GLY A 211 -7.71 1.08 13.46
C GLY A 211 -7.85 0.00 14.53
N ALA A 212 -8.41 -1.12 14.12
CA ALA A 212 -8.42 -2.35 14.89
C ALA A 212 -8.06 -3.51 13.96
N SER A 213 -7.26 -4.45 14.43
CA SER A 213 -6.91 -5.64 13.66
C SER A 213 -6.88 -6.88 14.56
N ILE A 214 -7.21 -8.00 13.94
CA ILE A 214 -6.94 -9.33 14.47
C ILE A 214 -5.76 -9.86 13.68
N VAL A 215 -4.73 -10.31 14.37
CA VAL A 215 -3.49 -10.82 13.78
C VAL A 215 -3.22 -12.21 14.30
N ARG A 216 -2.98 -13.14 13.38
CA ARG A 216 -2.42 -14.45 13.65
C ARG A 216 -0.99 -14.46 13.15
N THR A 217 -0.05 -14.95 13.94
CA THR A 217 1.36 -14.98 13.55
C THR A 217 2.09 -16.15 14.20
N ASP A 218 3.08 -16.67 13.49
CA ASP A 218 4.02 -17.65 14.01
C ASP A 218 5.39 -16.98 14.35
N LEU A 219 5.54 -15.68 14.04
CA LEU A 219 6.75 -14.94 14.41
C LEU A 219 7.12 -15.16 15.87
N PRO A 220 8.42 -15.30 16.20
CA PRO A 220 9.57 -15.05 15.33
C PRO A 220 10.13 -16.27 14.61
N ASP A 221 9.52 -17.45 14.71
CA ASP A 221 10.03 -18.70 14.14
C ASP A 221 8.90 -19.52 13.50
N ALA A 222 9.10 -19.95 12.23
CA ALA A 222 8.17 -20.76 11.47
C ALA A 222 7.97 -22.17 12.06
N GLN A 223 8.91 -22.67 12.86
CA GLN A 223 8.86 -24.00 13.45
C GLN A 223 8.05 -24.05 14.75
N VAL A 224 7.62 -22.90 15.26
CA VAL A 224 6.78 -22.82 16.45
C VAL A 224 5.45 -23.54 16.21
N SER A 225 5.14 -24.53 17.02
CA SER A 225 3.94 -25.36 16.84
C SER A 225 2.63 -24.64 17.14
N ALA A 226 2.66 -23.55 17.89
CA ALA A 226 1.49 -22.80 18.30
C ALA A 226 1.44 -21.41 17.65
N ASN A 227 0.28 -21.07 17.12
CA ASN A 227 0.06 -19.74 16.53
C ASN A 227 -0.21 -18.70 17.61
N GLY A 228 0.46 -17.57 17.52
CA GLY A 228 0.09 -16.37 18.27
C GLY A 228 -1.15 -15.71 17.67
N LEU A 229 -2.11 -15.35 18.51
CA LEU A 229 -3.29 -14.59 18.13
C LEU A 229 -3.39 -13.35 19.03
N TYR A 230 -3.49 -12.18 18.41
CA TYR A 230 -3.69 -10.95 19.15
C TYR A 230 -4.62 -9.97 18.45
N ILE A 231 -5.29 -9.16 19.25
CA ILE A 231 -6.04 -7.99 18.79
C ILE A 231 -5.14 -6.78 18.98
N LYS A 232 -5.09 -5.91 17.98
CA LYS A 232 -4.30 -4.68 17.97
C LYS A 232 -5.20 -3.51 17.68
N TYR A 233 -5.09 -2.46 18.48
CA TYR A 233 -5.72 -1.16 18.27
C TYR A 233 -4.66 -0.14 17.97
N ASP A 234 -4.86 0.70 16.97
CA ASP A 234 -3.95 1.76 16.61
C ASP A 234 -4.66 3.11 16.49
N LEU A 235 -3.94 4.13 16.88
CA LEU A 235 -4.33 5.53 16.79
C LEU A 235 -3.28 6.27 15.97
N GLY A 236 -3.68 6.81 14.84
CA GLY A 236 -2.88 7.70 14.01
C GLY A 236 -3.24 9.16 14.23
N TYR A 237 -2.25 10.02 14.27
CA TYR A 237 -2.42 11.45 14.35
C TYR A 237 -1.62 12.14 13.26
N ARG A 238 -2.30 12.95 12.44
CA ARG A 238 -1.64 13.76 11.42
C ARG A 238 -1.22 15.09 12.02
N VAL A 239 0.09 15.19 12.27
CA VAL A 239 0.70 16.39 12.89
C VAL A 239 0.58 17.61 11.97
N ASN A 240 0.81 17.39 10.67
CA ASN A 240 0.66 18.38 9.62
C ASN A 240 0.41 17.67 8.27
N PRO A 241 0.24 18.36 7.12
CA PRO A 241 -0.01 17.74 5.83
C PRO A 241 1.06 16.74 5.35
N THR A 242 2.29 16.83 5.88
CA THR A 242 3.41 15.97 5.48
C THR A 242 3.78 14.91 6.52
N LEU A 243 3.46 15.11 7.80
CA LEU A 243 3.91 14.24 8.89
C LEU A 243 2.73 13.62 9.61
N SER A 244 2.75 12.31 9.74
CA SER A 244 1.84 11.55 10.59
C SER A 244 2.61 10.63 11.55
N VAL A 245 2.05 10.43 12.74
CA VAL A 245 2.54 9.50 13.74
C VAL A 245 1.44 8.50 14.09
N ARG A 246 1.82 7.30 14.49
CA ARG A 246 0.90 6.25 14.91
C ARG A 246 1.42 5.56 16.16
N GLY A 247 0.54 5.32 17.11
CA GLY A 247 0.77 4.44 18.24
C GLY A 247 -0.19 3.26 18.19
N ALA A 248 0.23 2.11 18.68
CA ALA A 248 -0.58 0.92 18.77
C ALA A 248 -0.37 0.19 20.09
N VAL A 249 -1.42 -0.47 20.54
CA VAL A 249 -1.40 -1.44 21.64
C VAL A 249 -2.01 -2.74 21.15
N SER A 250 -1.49 -3.86 21.62
CA SER A 250 -2.05 -5.17 21.31
C SER A 250 -2.18 -6.02 22.57
N TYR A 251 -3.13 -6.95 22.53
CA TYR A 251 -3.35 -7.93 23.58
C TYR A 251 -3.69 -9.28 22.93
N GLY A 252 -3.02 -10.32 23.35
CA GLY A 252 -3.22 -11.65 22.80
C GLY A 252 -2.39 -12.71 23.50
N SER A 253 -2.40 -13.91 22.94
CA SER A 253 -1.72 -15.06 23.55
C SER A 253 -1.22 -16.05 22.50
N ARG A 254 -0.27 -16.87 22.93
CA ARG A 254 0.16 -18.12 22.31
C ARG A 254 0.30 -19.13 23.45
N ASP A 255 -0.59 -20.13 23.49
CA ASP A 255 -0.58 -21.22 24.50
C ASP A 255 -0.61 -20.77 25.97
N GLY A 256 -1.30 -19.69 26.33
CA GLY A 256 -1.30 -19.29 27.71
C GLY A 256 -2.06 -18.03 28.05
N ALA A 257 -1.66 -17.39 29.12
CA ALA A 257 -2.24 -16.13 29.56
C ALA A 257 -1.97 -15.02 28.56
N GLY A 258 -2.99 -14.19 28.32
CA GLY A 258 -2.86 -13.05 27.43
C GLY A 258 -1.80 -12.06 27.90
N ARG A 259 -1.06 -11.52 26.95
CA ARG A 259 0.03 -10.55 27.16
C ARG A 259 -0.17 -9.34 26.25
N PHE A 260 0.61 -8.32 26.51
CA PHE A 260 0.57 -7.06 25.76
C PHE A 260 1.71 -6.96 24.78
N GLY A 261 1.46 -6.22 23.72
CA GLY A 261 2.42 -5.75 22.77
C GLY A 261 2.05 -4.34 22.30
N GLY A 262 2.74 -3.87 21.32
CA GLY A 262 2.42 -2.56 20.75
C GLY A 262 3.35 -2.16 19.63
N GLY A 263 3.16 -0.95 19.14
CA GLY A 263 3.96 -0.43 18.07
C GLY A 263 3.89 1.09 17.96
N VAL A 264 4.83 1.63 17.23
CA VAL A 264 4.86 3.04 16.84
C VAL A 264 5.21 3.15 15.39
N GLY A 265 4.69 4.17 14.72
CA GLY A 265 4.98 4.44 13.33
C GLY A 265 5.08 5.93 13.08
N VAL A 266 5.92 6.30 12.13
CA VAL A 266 6.07 7.67 11.63
C VAL A 266 6.08 7.61 10.11
N GLN A 267 5.35 8.51 9.48
CA GLN A 267 5.34 8.66 8.02
C GLN A 267 5.49 10.13 7.65
N THR A 268 6.33 10.38 6.67
CA THR A 268 6.45 11.70 6.02
C THR A 268 6.13 11.57 4.54
N ASP A 269 5.34 12.54 4.02
CA ASP A 269 4.97 12.67 2.60
C ASP A 269 5.64 13.91 2.01
N PHE A 270 6.21 13.82 0.79
CA PHE A 270 6.91 14.92 0.09
C PHE A 270 6.82 14.79 -1.43
#